data_6ec152e948987201038c2fb96cfa7800
#
_entry.id   6ec152e948987201038c2fb96cfa7800
#
_cell.length_a   1.000
_cell.length_b   1.000
_cell.length_c   1.000
_cell.angle_alpha   90.00
_cell.angle_beta   90.00
_cell.angle_gamma   90.00
#
_symmetry.space_group_name_H-M   'P 1'
#
loop_
_entity.id
_entity.type
_entity.pdbx_description
1 polymer ?
#
loop_
_entity_poly.entity_id
_entity_poly.type
_entity_poly.pdbx_seq_one_letter_code
_entity_poly.pdbx_strand_id
1 'polypeptide(L)'
;MRTLLSVLCALLFPLLVMAQEQTLRVDYTFSGTDKSQEISLDEMSCFDGWAGRRVNLDGVHVRGNGQIAMTDVETGKVLYRQSFSTLFQEWQTTEEATRVRKSFENVFLLPMPTSKASVRVELYDFRGNVSSSLTHVVDPKDILIRKITPSSAPYKYLYKGGSVEDCIDVAIVAEGYTSQEIEKFYQEAEVAMEAILSHAPFNQYKERFNFVAVALASADSGVSVPGEGDWKDTALKAHFNTFYMDRYLTTLRLKNMHDRLCGVPFEHIVILANTETYGGGGIFNSYTLTTAGHPAFRPCVLSPSGSLLLIFPSPRSFFP
;
A
#
# COMPACT_ATOMS: atom_id res chain seq x y z
N MET A 1 62.95 0.14 -16.02
CA MET A 1 62.02 1.26 -15.81
C MET A 1 60.66 1.12 -16.57
N ARG A 2 60.26 -0.06 -17.01
CA ARG A 2 58.99 -0.30 -17.74
C ARG A 2 57.94 -1.13 -16.98
N THR A 3 58.29 -1.64 -15.80
CA THR A 3 57.43 -2.52 -14.98
C THR A 3 56.76 -1.83 -13.78
N LEU A 4 57.08 -0.55 -13.52
CA LEU A 4 56.43 0.19 -12.40
C LEU A 4 55.19 1.01 -12.83
N LEU A 5 54.97 1.17 -14.10
CA LEU A 5 53.82 1.95 -14.61
C LEU A 5 52.53 1.14 -14.75
N SER A 6 52.63 -0.19 -14.75
CA SER A 6 51.47 -1.08 -14.91
C SER A 6 50.74 -1.41 -13.62
N VAL A 7 51.33 -1.09 -12.44
CA VAL A 7 50.70 -1.37 -11.15
C VAL A 7 49.86 -0.18 -10.62
N LEU A 8 50.08 1.03 -11.16
CA LEU A 8 49.38 2.22 -10.69
C LEU A 8 48.01 2.43 -11.39
N CYS A 9 47.73 1.75 -12.49
CA CYS A 9 46.43 1.82 -13.18
C CYS A 9 45.34 0.87 -12.62
N ALA A 10 45.73 -0.06 -11.73
CA ALA A 10 44.78 -1.04 -11.16
C ALA A 10 44.09 -0.54 -9.88
N LEU A 11 44.40 0.66 -9.37
CA LEU A 11 43.88 1.21 -8.11
C LEU A 11 42.86 2.33 -8.27
N LEU A 12 42.45 2.63 -9.52
CA LEU A 12 41.35 3.56 -9.82
C LEU A 12 40.13 2.80 -10.37
N PHE A 13 39.73 1.71 -9.70
CA PHE A 13 38.32 1.34 -9.74
C PHE A 13 37.60 2.41 -8.89
N PRO A 14 36.74 3.26 -9.49
CA PRO A 14 35.84 4.03 -8.67
C PRO A 14 35.04 3.02 -7.87
N LEU A 15 35.13 3.03 -6.55
CA LEU A 15 34.11 2.53 -5.69
C LEU A 15 32.85 3.29 -6.09
N LEU A 16 32.11 2.76 -7.06
CA LEU A 16 30.70 3.07 -7.23
C LEU A 16 30.07 2.65 -5.90
N VAL A 17 30.06 3.58 -4.96
CA VAL A 17 29.13 3.53 -3.83
C VAL A 17 27.78 3.58 -4.50
N MET A 18 27.21 2.41 -4.81
CA MET A 18 25.81 2.31 -5.17
C MET A 18 25.08 2.94 -3.99
N ALA A 19 24.57 4.13 -4.18
CA ALA A 19 23.72 4.76 -3.17
C ALA A 19 22.61 3.74 -2.90
N GLN A 20 22.56 3.26 -1.67
CA GLN A 20 21.54 2.30 -1.27
C GLN A 20 20.18 2.95 -1.51
N GLU A 21 19.37 2.33 -2.34
CA GLU A 21 18.00 2.82 -2.57
C GLU A 21 17.25 2.94 -1.25
N GLN A 22 16.51 4.00 -1.09
CA GLN A 22 15.70 4.25 0.10
C GLN A 22 14.26 4.57 -0.30
N THR A 23 13.36 4.18 0.56
CA THR A 23 11.95 4.57 0.49
C THR A 23 11.73 5.80 1.33
N LEU A 24 11.13 6.83 0.74
CA LEU A 24 10.51 7.95 1.44
C LEU A 24 9.06 7.56 1.74
N ARG A 25 8.69 7.53 3.00
CA ARG A 25 7.31 7.42 3.45
C ARG A 25 6.78 8.80 3.81
N VAL A 26 5.63 9.14 3.26
CA VAL A 26 4.94 10.40 3.55
C VAL A 26 3.55 10.08 4.08
N ASP A 27 3.29 10.50 5.30
CA ASP A 27 2.02 10.33 5.99
C ASP A 27 1.20 11.62 5.88
N TYR A 28 -0.05 11.48 5.45
CA TYR A 28 -1.00 12.58 5.37
C TYR A 28 -2.26 12.25 6.16
N THR A 29 -2.92 13.31 6.57
CA THR A 29 -4.30 13.26 7.05
C THR A 29 -5.21 14.00 6.07
N PHE A 30 -6.19 13.28 5.51
CA PHE A 30 -7.25 13.88 4.71
C PHE A 30 -8.49 14.07 5.58
N SER A 31 -9.08 15.25 5.56
CA SER A 31 -10.21 15.57 6.41
C SER A 31 -11.23 16.45 5.70
N GLY A 32 -12.45 16.42 6.17
CA GLY A 32 -13.50 17.27 5.60
C GLY A 32 -14.92 16.83 5.94
N THR A 33 -15.84 17.25 5.09
CA THR A 33 -17.27 16.93 5.09
C THR A 33 -17.68 16.47 3.68
N ASP A 34 -18.96 16.31 3.43
CA ASP A 34 -19.51 16.08 2.08
C ASP A 34 -19.16 17.21 1.07
N LYS A 35 -18.80 18.42 1.57
CA LYS A 35 -18.57 19.63 0.76
C LYS A 35 -17.15 20.19 0.85
N SER A 36 -16.32 19.66 1.73
CA SER A 36 -14.97 20.19 1.96
C SER A 36 -13.94 19.08 2.01
N GLN A 37 -12.76 19.35 1.46
CA GLN A 37 -11.60 18.46 1.49
C GLN A 37 -10.37 19.25 1.91
N GLU A 38 -9.64 18.74 2.89
CA GLU A 38 -8.39 19.30 3.38
C GLU A 38 -7.33 18.21 3.42
N ILE A 39 -6.12 18.54 3.00
CA ILE A 39 -4.96 17.67 3.02
C ILE A 39 -3.94 18.28 3.96
N SER A 40 -3.50 17.52 4.95
CA SER A 40 -2.46 17.93 5.89
C SER A 40 -1.30 16.94 5.83
N LEU A 41 -0.07 17.45 5.72
CA LEU A 41 1.15 16.66 5.93
C LEU A 41 1.28 16.39 7.42
N ASP A 42 1.52 15.13 7.77
CA ASP A 42 1.69 14.72 9.16
C ASP A 42 3.15 14.42 9.47
N GLU A 43 3.75 13.43 8.82
CA GLU A 43 5.14 13.05 9.05
C GLU A 43 5.81 12.61 7.75
N MET A 44 7.13 12.80 7.68
CA MET A 44 8.00 12.17 6.68
C MET A 44 9.01 11.27 7.37
N SER A 45 9.18 10.07 6.84
CA SER A 45 10.19 9.14 7.32
C SER A 45 10.85 8.39 6.16
N CYS A 46 11.95 7.69 6.43
CA CYS A 46 12.63 6.90 5.40
C CYS A 46 13.16 5.58 5.97
N PHE A 47 13.36 4.62 5.08
CA PHE A 47 13.99 3.34 5.39
C PHE A 47 14.73 2.81 4.15
N ASP A 48 15.65 1.86 4.38
CA ASP A 48 16.47 1.30 3.33
C ASP A 48 15.68 0.31 2.46
N GLY A 49 15.92 0.32 1.15
CA GLY A 49 15.24 -0.46 0.14
C GLY A 49 14.11 0.29 -0.56
N TRP A 50 13.80 -0.16 -1.78
CA TRP A 50 12.68 0.30 -2.59
C TRP A 50 12.08 -0.91 -3.32
N ALA A 51 10.85 -1.24 -3.02
CA ALA A 51 10.12 -2.34 -3.65
C ALA A 51 9.07 -1.87 -4.68
N GLY A 52 8.90 -0.56 -4.84
CA GLY A 52 7.93 -0.01 -5.78
C GLY A 52 8.46 0.06 -7.21
N ARG A 53 7.61 0.58 -8.08
CA ARG A 53 7.85 0.69 -9.52
C ARG A 53 9.14 1.45 -9.86
N ARG A 54 9.92 0.89 -10.83
CA ARG A 54 11.21 1.47 -11.32
C ARG A 54 11.16 1.97 -12.76
N VAL A 55 10.13 1.62 -13.51
CA VAL A 55 9.93 2.02 -14.91
C VAL A 55 8.64 2.81 -15.08
N ASN A 56 8.56 3.64 -16.13
CA ASN A 56 7.38 4.50 -16.40
C ASN A 56 6.96 5.32 -15.19
N LEU A 57 7.93 5.92 -14.51
CA LEU A 57 7.74 6.56 -13.20
C LEU A 57 6.82 7.78 -13.25
N ASP A 58 6.71 8.46 -14.41
CA ASP A 58 5.84 9.59 -14.68
C ASP A 58 4.46 9.21 -15.22
N GLY A 59 4.26 7.92 -15.57
CA GLY A 59 3.01 7.42 -16.14
C GLY A 59 1.93 7.12 -15.11
N VAL A 60 0.67 7.45 -15.43
CA VAL A 60 -0.53 7.03 -14.72
C VAL A 60 -1.43 6.29 -15.71
N HIS A 61 -1.49 4.97 -15.59
CA HIS A 61 -2.26 4.13 -16.53
C HIS A 61 -3.72 3.97 -16.12
N VAL A 62 -4.00 3.96 -14.81
CA VAL A 62 -5.34 3.91 -14.24
C VAL A 62 -5.53 5.11 -13.34
N ARG A 63 -6.63 5.84 -13.53
CA ARG A 63 -6.94 7.02 -12.75
C ARG A 63 -7.86 6.66 -11.58
N GLY A 64 -7.39 6.96 -10.36
CA GLY A 64 -8.18 6.91 -9.14
C GLY A 64 -8.79 8.27 -8.78
N ASN A 65 -9.19 8.42 -7.53
CA ASN A 65 -9.80 9.65 -7.01
C ASN A 65 -8.77 10.70 -6.59
N GLY A 66 -7.48 10.38 -6.65
CA GLY A 66 -6.40 11.28 -6.33
C GLY A 66 -5.10 10.89 -7.04
N GLN A 67 -4.11 11.75 -6.89
CA GLN A 67 -2.77 11.57 -7.44
C GLN A 67 -1.73 12.15 -6.50
N ILE A 68 -0.60 11.47 -6.37
CA ILE A 68 0.63 12.02 -5.80
C ILE A 68 1.70 12.09 -6.90
N ALA A 69 2.40 13.22 -6.97
CA ALA A 69 3.48 13.43 -7.93
C ALA A 69 4.68 14.06 -7.23
N MET A 70 5.86 13.53 -7.51
CA MET A 70 7.14 14.07 -7.06
C MET A 70 7.91 14.62 -8.25
N THR A 71 8.37 15.85 -8.16
CA THR A 71 9.03 16.58 -9.23
C THR A 71 10.34 17.19 -8.71
N ASP A 72 11.42 17.04 -9.44
CA ASP A 72 12.70 17.68 -9.11
C ASP A 72 12.55 19.20 -9.16
N VAL A 73 12.98 19.90 -8.12
CA VAL A 73 12.77 21.36 -7.98
C VAL A 73 13.59 22.15 -8.99
N GLU A 74 14.80 21.69 -9.34
CA GLU A 74 15.71 22.44 -10.22
C GLU A 74 15.36 22.23 -11.70
N THR A 75 15.05 20.99 -12.07
CA THR A 75 14.85 20.62 -13.48
C THR A 75 13.38 20.61 -13.92
N GLY A 76 12.45 20.58 -12.97
CA GLY A 76 11.02 20.39 -13.25
C GLY A 76 10.64 18.98 -13.73
N LYS A 77 11.60 18.04 -13.75
CA LYS A 77 11.36 16.67 -14.19
C LYS A 77 10.51 15.91 -13.17
N VAL A 78 9.47 15.23 -13.65
CA VAL A 78 8.70 14.31 -12.81
C VAL A 78 9.58 13.11 -12.47
N LEU A 79 9.80 12.87 -11.17
CA LEU A 79 10.58 11.76 -10.64
C LEU A 79 9.72 10.54 -10.38
N TYR A 80 8.48 10.75 -9.92
CA TYR A 80 7.53 9.68 -9.63
C TYR A 80 6.10 10.21 -9.65
N ARG A 81 5.15 9.38 -10.10
CA ARG A 81 3.73 9.72 -10.08
C ARG A 81 2.91 8.47 -9.85
N GLN A 82 1.91 8.57 -8.98
CA GLN A 82 1.00 7.49 -8.69
C GLN A 82 -0.42 8.03 -8.50
N SER A 83 -1.40 7.32 -9.06
CA SER A 83 -2.81 7.56 -8.78
C SER A 83 -3.29 6.65 -7.65
N PHE A 84 -4.28 7.09 -6.90
CA PHE A 84 -4.81 6.35 -5.75
C PHE A 84 -6.30 6.63 -5.55
N SER A 85 -6.95 5.83 -4.70
CA SER A 85 -8.26 6.13 -4.13
C SER A 85 -8.17 6.15 -2.60
N THR A 86 -9.18 6.72 -1.94
CA THR A 86 -9.19 6.87 -0.48
C THR A 86 -10.54 6.51 0.14
N LEU A 87 -10.51 5.95 1.34
CA LEU A 87 -11.71 5.80 2.17
C LEU A 87 -12.34 7.14 2.54
N PHE A 88 -11.54 8.21 2.63
CA PHE A 88 -12.05 9.56 2.91
C PHE A 88 -13.06 10.02 1.85
N GLN A 89 -12.71 9.91 0.56
CA GLN A 89 -13.60 10.35 -0.52
C GLN A 89 -14.81 9.43 -0.67
N GLU A 90 -14.68 8.16 -0.34
CA GLU A 90 -15.80 7.23 -0.28
C GLU A 90 -16.75 7.58 0.87
N TRP A 91 -16.21 7.83 2.08
CA TRP A 91 -16.99 8.30 3.22
C TRP A 91 -17.74 9.61 2.92
N GLN A 92 -17.17 10.51 2.14
CA GLN A 92 -17.81 11.78 1.75
C GLN A 92 -19.15 11.59 1.02
N THR A 93 -19.40 10.42 0.44
CA THR A 93 -20.67 10.08 -0.22
C THR A 93 -21.75 9.61 0.74
N THR A 94 -21.42 9.42 2.03
CA THR A 94 -22.36 8.93 3.03
C THR A 94 -23.18 10.05 3.65
N GLU A 95 -24.33 9.69 4.25
CA GLU A 95 -25.16 10.64 4.99
C GLU A 95 -24.42 11.23 6.21
N GLU A 96 -23.53 10.43 6.84
CA GLU A 96 -22.74 10.89 7.98
C GLU A 96 -21.89 12.11 7.63
N ALA A 97 -21.31 12.17 6.42
CA ALA A 97 -20.47 13.26 5.98
C ALA A 97 -21.20 14.61 5.89
N THR A 98 -22.52 14.60 5.78
CA THR A 98 -23.34 15.84 5.79
C THR A 98 -23.48 16.45 7.19
N ARG A 99 -23.18 15.68 8.24
CA ARG A 99 -23.43 16.04 9.64
C ARG A 99 -22.16 16.24 10.47
N VAL A 100 -21.08 15.57 10.11
CA VAL A 100 -19.82 15.61 10.87
C VAL A 100 -18.62 15.85 9.95
N ARG A 101 -17.52 16.33 10.55
CA ARG A 101 -16.20 16.34 9.91
C ARG A 101 -15.40 15.16 10.43
N LYS A 102 -14.80 14.41 9.52
CA LYS A 102 -13.87 13.30 9.86
C LYS A 102 -12.52 13.45 9.21
N SER A 103 -11.54 12.76 9.76
CA SER A 103 -10.17 12.64 9.24
C SER A 103 -9.80 11.18 9.01
N PHE A 104 -8.98 10.95 8.00
CA PHE A 104 -8.53 9.64 7.56
C PHE A 104 -7.02 9.65 7.33
N GLU A 105 -6.34 8.63 7.82
CA GLU A 105 -4.92 8.41 7.55
C GLU A 105 -4.72 8.03 6.09
N ASN A 106 -3.64 8.55 5.49
CA ASN A 106 -3.16 8.12 4.18
C ASN A 106 -1.64 8.05 4.22
N VAL A 107 -1.08 6.98 3.67
CA VAL A 107 0.36 6.73 3.64
C VAL A 107 0.79 6.48 2.21
N PHE A 108 1.84 7.15 1.78
CA PHE A 108 2.43 6.95 0.46
C PHE A 108 3.90 6.60 0.60
N LEU A 109 4.31 5.60 -0.17
CA LEU A 109 5.70 5.23 -0.34
C LEU A 109 6.19 5.77 -1.69
N LEU A 110 7.28 6.51 -1.67
CA LEU A 110 7.92 7.12 -2.83
C LEU A 110 9.41 6.72 -2.86
N PRO A 111 10.05 6.67 -4.01
CA PRO A 111 11.51 6.56 -4.03
C PRO A 111 12.11 7.82 -3.39
N MET A 112 13.13 7.66 -2.53
CA MET A 112 13.82 8.81 -1.93
C MET A 112 14.51 9.62 -3.04
N PRO A 113 14.22 10.92 -3.19
CA PRO A 113 14.89 11.74 -4.19
C PRO A 113 16.36 11.98 -3.83
N THR A 114 17.22 12.15 -4.84
CA THR A 114 18.65 12.46 -4.65
C THR A 114 18.93 13.96 -4.45
N SER A 115 17.99 14.80 -4.86
CA SER A 115 17.98 16.26 -4.77
C SER A 115 16.65 16.75 -4.18
N LYS A 116 16.54 18.06 -3.93
CA LYS A 116 15.26 18.63 -3.47
C LYS A 116 14.15 18.35 -4.47
N ALA A 117 13.04 17.83 -3.99
CA ALA A 117 11.88 17.53 -4.80
C ALA A 117 10.62 18.20 -4.23
N SER A 118 9.71 18.58 -5.12
CA SER A 118 8.37 19.03 -4.78
C SER A 118 7.42 17.85 -4.84
N VAL A 119 6.72 17.56 -3.75
CA VAL A 119 5.65 16.55 -3.69
C VAL A 119 4.31 17.26 -3.71
N ARG A 120 3.47 16.91 -4.67
CA ARG A 120 2.11 17.42 -4.82
C ARG A 120 1.11 16.30 -4.71
N VAL A 121 0.17 16.43 -3.78
CA VAL A 121 -0.99 15.54 -3.61
C VAL A 121 -2.22 16.28 -4.08
N GLU A 122 -3.06 15.60 -4.86
CA GLU A 122 -4.32 16.12 -5.39
C GLU A 122 -5.44 15.13 -5.11
N LEU A 123 -6.61 15.65 -4.73
CA LEU A 123 -7.87 14.93 -4.71
C LEU A 123 -8.75 15.44 -5.84
N TYR A 124 -9.50 14.55 -6.47
CA TYR A 124 -10.37 14.89 -7.60
C TYR A 124 -11.84 14.77 -7.21
N ASP A 125 -12.66 15.63 -7.78
CA ASP A 125 -14.11 15.49 -7.74
C ASP A 125 -14.58 14.37 -8.70
N PHE A 126 -15.89 14.08 -8.70
CA PHE A 126 -16.48 13.06 -9.57
C PHE A 126 -16.39 13.39 -11.08
N ARG A 127 -16.05 14.63 -11.43
CA ARG A 127 -15.80 15.08 -12.82
C ARG A 127 -14.33 14.99 -13.19
N GLY A 128 -13.47 14.67 -12.22
CA GLY A 128 -12.03 14.58 -12.39
C GLY A 128 -11.30 15.91 -12.31
N ASN A 129 -11.93 16.97 -11.80
CA ASN A 129 -11.25 18.24 -11.49
C ASN A 129 -10.57 18.15 -10.15
N VAL A 130 -9.48 18.89 -9.97
CA VAL A 130 -8.81 19.01 -8.68
C VAL A 130 -9.73 19.73 -7.71
N SER A 131 -10.15 19.05 -6.65
CA SER A 131 -11.01 19.58 -5.59
C SER A 131 -10.21 20.06 -4.37
N SER A 132 -9.06 19.44 -4.11
CA SER A 132 -8.12 19.85 -3.07
C SER A 132 -6.70 19.47 -3.48
N SER A 133 -5.72 20.24 -3.05
CA SER A 133 -4.31 19.91 -3.28
C SER A 133 -3.40 20.48 -2.19
N LEU A 134 -2.32 19.75 -1.91
CA LEU A 134 -1.21 20.22 -1.06
C LEU A 134 0.09 20.03 -1.83
N THR A 135 0.98 21.01 -1.74
CA THR A 135 2.34 20.91 -2.28
C THR A 135 3.32 21.26 -1.18
N HIS A 136 4.34 20.42 -1.01
CA HIS A 136 5.45 20.67 -0.08
C HIS A 136 6.78 20.23 -0.70
N VAL A 137 7.88 20.69 -0.11
CA VAL A 137 9.24 20.32 -0.55
C VAL A 137 9.76 19.21 0.33
N VAL A 138 10.43 18.24 -0.29
CA VAL A 138 11.23 17.21 0.35
C VAL A 138 12.70 17.54 0.08
N ASP A 139 13.46 17.81 1.13
CA ASP A 139 14.91 17.87 1.10
C ASP A 139 15.46 16.55 1.66
N PRO A 140 16.17 15.70 0.90
CA PRO A 140 16.70 14.42 1.42
C PRO A 140 17.71 14.60 2.55
N LYS A 141 18.17 15.84 2.80
CA LYS A 141 19.04 16.19 3.92
C LYS A 141 18.32 16.78 5.13
N ASP A 142 16.99 16.85 5.08
CA ASP A 142 16.18 17.35 6.19
C ASP A 142 16.31 16.40 7.39
N ILE A 143 16.77 16.92 8.51
CA ILE A 143 16.96 16.19 9.77
C ILE A 143 15.63 15.70 10.39
N LEU A 144 14.50 16.25 9.95
CA LEU A 144 13.17 15.84 10.40
C LEU A 144 12.61 14.66 9.61
N ILE A 145 13.25 14.25 8.51
CA ILE A 145 12.94 12.97 7.85
C ILE A 145 13.55 11.85 8.70
N ARG A 146 12.73 11.27 9.55
CA ARG A 146 13.17 10.26 10.52
C ARG A 146 13.50 8.94 9.82
N LYS A 147 14.72 8.43 10.00
CA LYS A 147 15.03 7.06 9.57
C LYS A 147 14.38 6.06 10.53
N ILE A 148 13.45 5.26 10.01
CA ILE A 148 12.77 4.23 10.77
C ILE A 148 13.47 2.87 10.62
N THR A 149 13.44 2.10 11.70
CA THR A 149 13.98 0.75 11.72
C THR A 149 12.98 -0.24 11.12
N PRO A 150 13.42 -1.22 10.33
CA PRO A 150 12.55 -2.27 9.85
C PRO A 150 11.76 -2.93 10.98
N SER A 151 10.53 -3.28 10.69
CA SER A 151 9.65 -4.01 11.61
C SER A 151 10.24 -5.37 11.96
N SER A 152 9.97 -5.84 13.17
CA SER A 152 10.29 -7.21 13.59
C SER A 152 9.19 -8.23 13.21
N ALA A 153 8.17 -7.82 12.45
CA ALA A 153 7.10 -8.71 12.02
C ALA A 153 7.66 -9.90 11.22
N PRO A 154 7.41 -11.14 11.62
CA PRO A 154 7.88 -12.30 10.88
C PRO A 154 7.22 -12.34 9.50
N TYR A 155 8.03 -12.55 8.45
CA TYR A 155 7.49 -12.81 7.12
C TYR A 155 8.25 -13.93 6.41
N LYS A 156 7.59 -14.60 5.49
CA LYS A 156 8.20 -15.60 4.60
C LYS A 156 7.70 -15.43 3.16
N TYR A 157 8.54 -15.77 2.20
CA TYR A 157 8.09 -15.88 0.82
C TYR A 157 7.22 -17.14 0.66
N LEU A 158 6.02 -16.95 0.12
CA LEU A 158 5.16 -18.04 -0.36
C LEU A 158 5.54 -18.42 -1.78
N TYR A 159 5.89 -17.41 -2.58
CA TYR A 159 6.36 -17.59 -3.96
C TYR A 159 7.36 -16.50 -4.30
N LYS A 160 8.41 -16.86 -5.02
CA LYS A 160 9.45 -15.92 -5.46
C LYS A 160 9.72 -16.15 -6.94
N GLY A 161 9.18 -15.28 -7.81
CA GLY A 161 9.38 -15.31 -9.25
C GLY A 161 10.72 -14.72 -9.68
N GLY A 162 11.28 -13.77 -8.90
CA GLY A 162 12.54 -13.11 -9.22
C GLY A 162 13.05 -12.18 -8.12
N SER A 163 13.87 -11.21 -8.50
CA SER A 163 14.34 -10.18 -7.59
C SER A 163 13.24 -9.15 -7.30
N VAL A 164 13.35 -8.41 -6.21
CA VAL A 164 12.44 -7.29 -5.85
C VAL A 164 12.45 -6.19 -6.92
N GLU A 165 13.59 -6.02 -7.61
CA GLU A 165 13.75 -5.03 -8.67
C GLU A 165 12.99 -5.38 -9.95
N ASP A 166 12.76 -6.67 -10.21
CA ASP A 166 12.21 -7.21 -11.47
C ASP A 166 10.77 -7.68 -11.35
N CYS A 167 10.27 -7.85 -10.13
CA CYS A 167 8.96 -8.41 -9.84
C CYS A 167 8.02 -7.40 -9.16
N ILE A 168 6.75 -7.70 -9.21
CA ILE A 168 5.70 -7.06 -8.40
C ILE A 168 5.63 -7.81 -7.08
N ASP A 169 5.92 -7.11 -5.98
CA ASP A 169 5.92 -7.69 -4.64
C ASP A 169 4.55 -7.50 -3.98
N VAL A 170 3.91 -8.60 -3.59
CA VAL A 170 2.60 -8.63 -2.95
C VAL A 170 2.74 -9.14 -1.52
N ALA A 171 2.43 -8.29 -0.54
CA ALA A 171 2.36 -8.71 0.85
C ALA A 171 0.95 -9.21 1.19
N ILE A 172 0.83 -10.46 1.63
CA ILE A 172 -0.38 -11.00 2.26
C ILE A 172 -0.20 -10.86 3.77
N VAL A 173 -1.06 -10.08 4.41
CA VAL A 173 -0.89 -9.64 5.80
C VAL A 173 -1.98 -10.25 6.68
N ALA A 174 -1.59 -10.84 7.82
CA ALA A 174 -2.51 -11.45 8.76
C ALA A 174 -3.32 -10.40 9.52
N GLU A 175 -4.64 -10.61 9.63
CA GLU A 175 -5.54 -9.84 10.47
C GLU A 175 -6.51 -10.75 11.23
N GLY A 176 -6.56 -10.63 12.55
CA GLY A 176 -7.42 -11.45 13.41
C GLY A 176 -6.90 -12.88 13.65
N TYR A 177 -5.63 -13.16 13.35
CA TYR A 177 -4.99 -14.42 13.72
C TYR A 177 -4.19 -14.24 15.01
N THR A 178 -4.46 -15.02 16.03
CA THR A 178 -3.65 -15.05 17.25
C THR A 178 -2.31 -15.72 16.99
N SER A 179 -1.38 -15.64 17.96
CA SER A 179 -0.08 -16.32 17.86
C SER A 179 -0.20 -17.84 17.67
N GLN A 180 -1.28 -18.45 18.16
CA GLN A 180 -1.57 -19.88 18.01
C GLN A 180 -2.14 -20.22 16.62
N GLU A 181 -2.63 -19.22 15.88
CA GLU A 181 -3.26 -19.40 14.57
C GLU A 181 -2.36 -19.00 13.39
N ILE A 182 -1.10 -18.63 13.65
CA ILE A 182 -0.17 -18.20 12.60
C ILE A 182 0.07 -19.30 11.55
N GLU A 183 0.09 -20.56 11.95
CA GLU A 183 0.22 -21.64 10.97
C GLU A 183 -1.01 -21.78 10.08
N LYS A 184 -2.22 -21.59 10.63
CA LYS A 184 -3.47 -21.48 9.87
C LYS A 184 -3.39 -20.32 8.88
N PHE A 185 -2.91 -19.15 9.32
CA PHE A 185 -2.72 -18.00 8.44
C PHE A 185 -1.83 -18.33 7.25
N TYR A 186 -0.70 -19.00 7.46
CA TYR A 186 0.21 -19.33 6.36
C TYR A 186 -0.44 -20.27 5.33
N GLN A 187 -1.21 -21.26 5.78
CA GLN A 187 -1.95 -22.15 4.89
C GLN A 187 -3.01 -21.39 4.08
N GLU A 188 -3.77 -20.51 4.72
CA GLU A 188 -4.79 -19.71 4.05
C GLU A 188 -4.17 -18.64 3.12
N ALA A 189 -3.01 -18.10 3.45
CA ALA A 189 -2.25 -17.19 2.59
C ALA A 189 -1.73 -17.90 1.33
N GLU A 190 -1.30 -19.17 1.42
CA GLU A 190 -0.94 -19.98 0.27
C GLU A 190 -2.14 -20.20 -0.66
N VAL A 191 -3.30 -20.53 -0.11
CA VAL A 191 -4.56 -20.67 -0.88
C VAL A 191 -4.92 -19.35 -1.56
N ALA A 192 -4.81 -18.23 -0.86
CA ALA A 192 -5.07 -16.91 -1.40
C ALA A 192 -4.14 -16.56 -2.57
N MET A 193 -2.85 -16.81 -2.42
CA MET A 193 -1.84 -16.63 -3.47
C MET A 193 -2.14 -17.51 -4.68
N GLU A 194 -2.40 -18.81 -4.49
CA GLU A 194 -2.73 -19.74 -5.57
C GLU A 194 -3.99 -19.32 -6.32
N ALA A 195 -4.99 -18.85 -5.60
CA ALA A 195 -6.21 -18.31 -6.19
C ALA A 195 -5.91 -17.11 -7.10
N ILE A 196 -5.08 -16.16 -6.68
CA ILE A 196 -4.64 -15.03 -7.50
C ILE A 196 -3.91 -15.54 -8.75
N LEU A 197 -2.90 -16.38 -8.56
CA LEU A 197 -2.05 -16.90 -9.65
C LEU A 197 -2.76 -17.88 -10.60
N SER A 198 -3.96 -18.37 -10.25
CA SER A 198 -4.76 -19.23 -11.14
C SER A 198 -5.54 -18.46 -12.21
N HIS A 199 -5.75 -17.17 -12.02
CA HIS A 199 -6.58 -16.34 -12.89
C HIS A 199 -5.77 -15.60 -13.96
N ALA A 200 -6.35 -15.43 -15.14
CA ALA A 200 -5.79 -14.58 -16.17
C ALA A 200 -5.91 -13.09 -15.77
N PRO A 201 -4.89 -12.27 -16.02
CA PRO A 201 -3.64 -12.59 -16.74
C PRO A 201 -2.50 -13.14 -15.85
N PHE A 202 -2.68 -13.22 -14.51
CA PHE A 202 -1.61 -13.56 -13.56
C PHE A 202 -1.00 -14.93 -13.79
N ASN A 203 -1.81 -15.92 -14.20
CA ASN A 203 -1.35 -17.25 -14.54
C ASN A 203 -0.34 -17.28 -15.70
N GLN A 204 -0.31 -16.24 -16.55
CA GLN A 204 0.60 -16.10 -17.69
C GLN A 204 1.91 -15.38 -17.32
N TYR A 205 1.95 -14.71 -16.16
CA TYR A 205 3.06 -13.86 -15.71
C TYR A 205 3.52 -14.21 -14.30
N LYS A 206 3.41 -15.48 -13.89
CA LYS A 206 3.75 -15.90 -12.51
C LYS A 206 5.16 -15.48 -12.12
N GLU A 207 6.12 -15.60 -13.03
CA GLU A 207 7.53 -15.24 -12.85
C GLU A 207 7.76 -13.73 -12.62
N ARG A 208 6.71 -12.90 -12.77
CA ARG A 208 6.76 -11.46 -12.50
C ARG A 208 6.25 -11.09 -11.13
N PHE A 209 5.93 -12.05 -10.28
CA PHE A 209 5.38 -11.81 -8.96
C PHE A 209 6.26 -12.44 -7.88
N ASN A 210 6.37 -11.74 -6.77
CA ASN A 210 6.77 -12.29 -5.49
C ASN A 210 5.58 -12.17 -4.52
N PHE A 211 5.35 -13.19 -3.70
CA PHE A 211 4.36 -13.16 -2.63
C PHE A 211 5.04 -13.40 -1.30
N VAL A 212 4.82 -12.48 -0.36
CA VAL A 212 5.30 -12.60 1.02
C VAL A 212 4.12 -12.67 1.98
N ALA A 213 4.09 -13.63 2.88
CA ALA A 213 3.13 -13.71 3.97
C ALA A 213 3.72 -13.04 5.21
N VAL A 214 3.03 -12.05 5.76
CA VAL A 214 3.45 -11.28 6.94
C VAL A 214 2.57 -11.64 8.13
N ALA A 215 3.16 -12.29 9.13
CA ALA A 215 2.46 -12.85 10.29
C ALA A 215 2.29 -11.80 11.40
N LEU A 216 1.27 -10.96 11.30
CA LEU A 216 0.90 -10.03 12.36
C LEU A 216 -0.03 -10.74 13.36
N ALA A 217 0.50 -11.13 14.52
CA ALA A 217 -0.33 -11.73 15.56
C ALA A 217 -1.28 -10.69 16.20
N SER A 218 -2.55 -11.05 16.29
CA SER A 218 -3.61 -10.33 17.00
C SER A 218 -3.74 -10.84 18.43
N ALA A 219 -4.27 -10.00 19.34
CA ALA A 219 -4.62 -10.44 20.68
C ALA A 219 -5.88 -11.33 20.66
N ASP A 220 -6.87 -10.95 19.85
CA ASP A 220 -8.11 -11.70 19.68
C ASP A 220 -8.18 -12.40 18.32
N SER A 221 -8.83 -13.56 18.27
CA SER A 221 -9.14 -14.28 17.05
C SER A 221 -10.39 -13.69 16.37
N GLY A 222 -10.37 -13.63 15.04
CA GLY A 222 -11.45 -13.07 14.24
C GLY A 222 -11.32 -11.55 14.04
N VAL A 223 -12.37 -10.91 13.55
CA VAL A 223 -12.44 -9.47 13.30
C VAL A 223 -13.68 -8.86 13.94
N SER A 224 -13.64 -7.55 14.21
CA SER A 224 -14.76 -6.83 14.85
C SER A 224 -16.00 -6.79 13.96
N VAL A 225 -17.17 -6.98 14.56
CA VAL A 225 -18.50 -6.85 13.94
C VAL A 225 -19.32 -5.84 14.75
N PRO A 226 -19.12 -4.53 14.54
CA PRO A 226 -19.78 -3.47 15.31
C PRO A 226 -21.31 -3.58 15.34
N GLY A 227 -21.94 -4.02 14.24
CA GLY A 227 -23.39 -4.23 14.17
C GLY A 227 -23.93 -5.27 15.16
N GLU A 228 -23.09 -6.17 15.64
CA GLU A 228 -23.39 -7.19 16.65
C GLU A 228 -22.86 -6.79 18.04
N GLY A 229 -22.18 -5.66 18.15
CA GLY A 229 -21.52 -5.22 19.40
C GLY A 229 -20.23 -5.98 19.70
N ASP A 230 -19.70 -6.79 18.76
CA ASP A 230 -18.48 -7.58 18.92
C ASP A 230 -17.27 -6.76 18.47
N TRP A 231 -16.45 -6.35 19.46
CA TRP A 231 -15.21 -5.63 19.24
C TRP A 231 -14.01 -6.48 19.64
N LYS A 232 -13.03 -6.58 18.76
CA LYS A 232 -11.83 -7.40 18.92
C LYS A 232 -10.54 -6.56 18.87
N ASP A 233 -9.57 -6.98 19.64
CA ASP A 233 -8.22 -6.40 19.63
C ASP A 233 -7.34 -7.12 18.60
N THR A 234 -7.43 -6.68 17.34
CA THR A 234 -6.70 -7.26 16.23
C THR A 234 -5.52 -6.41 15.79
N ALA A 235 -4.60 -6.99 15.02
CA ALA A 235 -3.34 -6.36 14.63
C ALA A 235 -3.51 -5.03 13.86
N LEU A 236 -4.49 -4.99 12.95
CA LEU A 236 -4.77 -3.83 12.10
C LEU A 236 -6.11 -3.16 12.44
N LYS A 237 -6.82 -3.63 13.47
CA LYS A 237 -8.11 -3.08 13.91
C LYS A 237 -9.16 -3.03 12.79
N ALA A 238 -9.15 -4.04 11.90
CA ALA A 238 -10.17 -4.13 10.87
C ALA A 238 -11.55 -4.43 11.46
N HIS A 239 -12.58 -3.91 10.83
CA HIS A 239 -13.96 -4.14 11.26
C HIS A 239 -14.94 -4.17 10.10
N PHE A 240 -15.97 -4.98 10.21
CA PHE A 240 -17.17 -4.92 9.38
C PHE A 240 -17.96 -3.62 9.63
N ASN A 241 -19.05 -3.47 8.94
CA ASN A 241 -19.94 -2.31 9.04
C ASN A 241 -19.25 -0.96 8.76
N THR A 242 -18.15 -0.94 8.00
CA THR A 242 -17.58 0.32 7.51
C THR A 242 -18.64 1.09 6.75
N PHE A 243 -18.84 2.37 7.12
CA PHE A 243 -19.88 3.24 6.59
C PHE A 243 -21.30 2.65 6.69
N TYR A 244 -21.55 1.86 7.77
CA TYR A 244 -22.83 1.17 8.04
C TYR A 244 -23.21 0.09 7.03
N MET A 245 -22.28 -0.39 6.20
CA MET A 245 -22.50 -1.48 5.24
C MET A 245 -22.03 -2.81 5.81
N ASP A 246 -22.92 -3.78 5.97
CA ASP A 246 -22.66 -5.04 6.69
C ASP A 246 -21.46 -5.84 6.18
N ARG A 247 -21.21 -5.86 4.89
CA ARG A 247 -20.13 -6.62 4.27
C ARG A 247 -18.87 -5.81 4.01
N TYR A 248 -18.90 -4.52 4.30
CA TYR A 248 -17.75 -3.67 4.07
C TYR A 248 -16.80 -3.79 5.24
N LEU A 249 -15.71 -4.49 4.99
CA LEU A 249 -14.65 -4.78 5.95
C LEU A 249 -13.41 -3.99 5.55
N THR A 250 -12.97 -3.07 6.41
CA THR A 250 -11.80 -2.22 6.17
C THR A 250 -11.01 -1.97 7.44
N THR A 251 -9.81 -1.40 7.29
CA THR A 251 -9.06 -0.78 8.38
C THR A 251 -8.83 0.70 8.11
N LEU A 252 -8.90 1.52 9.15
CA LEU A 252 -8.56 2.94 9.11
C LEU A 252 -7.15 3.22 9.66
N ARG A 253 -6.38 2.17 10.01
CA ARG A 253 -5.09 2.28 10.70
C ARG A 253 -3.91 2.14 9.73
N LEU A 254 -3.87 2.99 8.70
CA LEU A 254 -2.86 2.89 7.63
C LEU A 254 -1.45 3.16 8.15
N LYS A 255 -1.27 4.10 9.07
CA LYS A 255 0.04 4.37 9.67
C LYS A 255 0.56 3.16 10.44
N ASN A 256 -0.27 2.57 11.30
CA ASN A 256 0.07 1.35 12.03
C ASN A 256 0.42 0.19 11.08
N MET A 257 -0.36 0.01 10.01
CA MET A 257 -0.10 -1.02 9.00
C MET A 257 1.28 -0.82 8.37
N HIS A 258 1.60 0.38 7.90
CA HIS A 258 2.89 0.67 7.29
C HIS A 258 4.06 0.61 8.30
N ASP A 259 3.84 0.92 9.58
CA ASP A 259 4.83 0.71 10.63
C ASP A 259 5.17 -0.78 10.78
N ARG A 260 4.14 -1.64 10.76
CA ARG A 260 4.30 -3.10 10.84
C ARG A 260 4.96 -3.70 9.60
N LEU A 261 4.78 -3.08 8.44
CA LEU A 261 5.32 -3.56 7.16
C LEU A 261 6.67 -2.92 6.80
N CYS A 262 7.20 -2.01 7.61
CA CYS A 262 8.49 -1.37 7.34
C CYS A 262 9.60 -2.41 7.17
N GLY A 263 10.31 -2.39 6.04
CA GLY A 263 11.37 -3.35 5.70
C GLY A 263 10.89 -4.67 5.08
N VAL A 264 9.60 -4.92 4.99
CA VAL A 264 9.05 -5.99 4.16
C VAL A 264 9.00 -5.50 2.71
N PRO A 265 9.48 -6.27 1.73
CA PRO A 265 9.33 -5.88 0.33
C PRO A 265 7.88 -6.03 -0.11
N PHE A 266 7.24 -4.94 -0.50
CA PHE A 266 5.91 -4.95 -1.10
C PHE A 266 5.67 -3.70 -1.97
N GLU A 267 4.88 -3.90 -3.01
CA GLU A 267 4.25 -2.86 -3.83
C GLU A 267 2.73 -2.84 -3.59
N HIS A 268 2.15 -4.02 -3.32
CA HIS A 268 0.73 -4.20 -3.04
C HIS A 268 0.48 -4.95 -1.74
N ILE A 269 -0.61 -4.58 -1.06
CA ILE A 269 -1.02 -5.15 0.23
C ILE A 269 -2.36 -5.86 0.07
N VAL A 270 -2.41 -7.13 0.47
CA VAL A 270 -3.63 -7.93 0.64
C VAL A 270 -3.74 -8.30 2.11
N ILE A 271 -4.72 -7.75 2.81
CA ILE A 271 -5.00 -8.13 4.19
C ILE A 271 -5.93 -9.34 4.17
N LEU A 272 -5.51 -10.42 4.81
CA LEU A 272 -6.29 -11.65 4.94
C LEU A 272 -6.90 -11.72 6.35
N ALA A 273 -8.22 -11.62 6.43
CA ALA A 273 -8.96 -11.58 7.69
C ALA A 273 -9.42 -12.97 8.11
N ASN A 274 -9.14 -13.33 9.37
CA ASN A 274 -9.52 -14.59 9.98
C ASN A 274 -11.02 -14.64 10.30
N THR A 275 -11.85 -14.85 9.30
CA THR A 275 -13.31 -14.99 9.46
C THR A 275 -13.91 -15.75 8.29
N GLU A 276 -14.99 -16.51 8.58
CA GLU A 276 -15.79 -17.18 7.57
C GLU A 276 -16.91 -16.30 7.00
N THR A 277 -17.17 -15.16 7.65
CA THR A 277 -18.18 -14.21 7.18
C THR A 277 -17.70 -13.52 5.91
N TYR A 278 -18.50 -13.57 4.85
CA TYR A 278 -18.17 -12.93 3.60
C TYR A 278 -18.12 -11.41 3.73
N GLY A 279 -16.99 -10.82 3.32
CA GLY A 279 -16.81 -9.38 3.28
C GLY A 279 -15.45 -8.98 2.72
N GLY A 280 -15.23 -7.71 2.65
CA GLY A 280 -13.97 -7.16 2.18
C GLY A 280 -14.09 -5.71 1.73
N GLY A 281 -12.98 -5.15 1.31
CA GLY A 281 -12.87 -3.81 0.76
C GLY A 281 -11.59 -3.66 -0.04
N GLY A 282 -11.60 -2.80 -1.06
CA GLY A 282 -10.42 -2.52 -1.87
C GLY A 282 -10.28 -1.05 -2.16
N ILE A 283 -9.15 -0.49 -1.78
CA ILE A 283 -8.81 0.92 -1.99
C ILE A 283 -7.63 0.97 -2.94
N PHE A 284 -7.87 1.51 -4.13
CA PHE A 284 -6.92 1.50 -5.23
C PHE A 284 -5.56 2.12 -4.84
N ASN A 285 -4.47 1.37 -5.05
CA ASN A 285 -3.11 1.71 -4.67
C ASN A 285 -2.92 2.09 -3.18
N SER A 286 -3.72 1.48 -2.30
CA SER A 286 -3.56 1.52 -0.86
C SER A 286 -3.49 0.10 -0.31
N TYR A 287 -4.63 -0.57 -0.18
CA TYR A 287 -4.69 -1.97 0.23
C TYR A 287 -5.98 -2.64 -0.22
N THR A 288 -5.96 -3.95 -0.13
CA THR A 288 -7.15 -4.79 -0.26
C THR A 288 -7.32 -5.59 1.01
N LEU A 289 -8.56 -5.76 1.47
CA LEU A 289 -8.92 -6.63 2.56
C LEU A 289 -9.94 -7.67 2.09
N THR A 290 -9.72 -8.94 2.40
CA THR A 290 -10.60 -10.06 2.08
C THR A 290 -10.64 -11.06 3.22
N THR A 291 -11.67 -11.91 3.23
CA THR A 291 -11.90 -12.91 4.29
C THR A 291 -11.39 -14.29 3.85
N ALA A 292 -10.73 -15.01 4.74
CA ALA A 292 -10.03 -16.26 4.44
C ALA A 292 -10.96 -17.47 4.27
N GLY A 293 -11.96 -17.61 5.15
CA GLY A 293 -12.77 -18.83 5.29
C GLY A 293 -13.94 -18.95 4.31
N HIS A 294 -14.23 -17.94 3.48
CA HIS A 294 -15.44 -18.00 2.63
C HIS A 294 -15.20 -18.79 1.34
N PRO A 295 -16.06 -19.79 1.01
CA PRO A 295 -15.90 -20.64 -0.20
C PRO A 295 -15.95 -19.87 -1.52
N ALA A 296 -16.48 -18.64 -1.52
CA ALA A 296 -16.50 -17.75 -2.67
C ALA A 296 -15.27 -16.82 -2.73
N PHE A 297 -14.14 -17.21 -2.09
CA PHE A 297 -12.87 -16.50 -2.26
C PHE A 297 -12.59 -16.38 -3.75
N ARG A 298 -12.89 -15.22 -4.30
CA ARG A 298 -12.58 -14.89 -5.69
C ARG A 298 -11.42 -13.92 -5.67
N PRO A 299 -10.33 -14.25 -6.35
CA PRO A 299 -9.14 -13.41 -6.34
C PRO A 299 -9.42 -12.04 -6.91
N CYS A 300 -8.71 -11.10 -6.35
CA CYS A 300 -8.57 -9.76 -6.87
C CYS A 300 -8.09 -9.80 -8.32
N VAL A 301 -8.61 -8.92 -9.15
CA VAL A 301 -8.11 -8.74 -10.51
C VAL A 301 -7.12 -7.59 -10.50
N LEU A 302 -5.87 -7.86 -10.86
CA LEU A 302 -4.89 -6.82 -11.14
C LEU A 302 -5.24 -6.15 -12.48
N SER A 303 -5.14 -4.84 -12.50
CA SER A 303 -5.24 -4.09 -13.76
C SER A 303 -4.01 -4.41 -14.65
N PRO A 304 -4.17 -4.41 -15.99
CA PRO A 304 -3.03 -4.56 -16.92
C PRO A 304 -1.93 -3.50 -16.75
N SER A 305 -2.22 -2.42 -16.01
CA SER A 305 -1.28 -1.35 -15.68
C SER A 305 -0.41 -1.61 -14.45
N GLY A 306 -0.45 -2.81 -13.87
CA GLY A 306 0.33 -3.16 -12.68
C GLY A 306 -0.27 -2.67 -11.36
N SER A 307 -1.53 -2.23 -11.37
CA SER A 307 -2.24 -1.84 -10.14
C SER A 307 -3.20 -2.93 -9.70
N LEU A 308 -3.15 -3.30 -8.42
CA LEU A 308 -4.09 -4.26 -7.83
C LEU A 308 -5.49 -3.62 -7.78
N LEU A 309 -6.35 -4.01 -8.70
CA LEU A 309 -7.75 -3.62 -8.71
C LEU A 309 -8.59 -4.80 -8.24
N LEU A 310 -9.15 -4.69 -7.03
CA LEU A 310 -10.16 -5.63 -6.57
C LEU A 310 -11.48 -5.32 -7.25
N ILE A 311 -11.90 -6.18 -8.16
CA ILE A 311 -13.27 -6.15 -8.69
C ILE A 311 -14.06 -7.19 -7.91
N PHE A 312 -14.94 -6.73 -7.04
CA PHE A 312 -16.00 -7.57 -6.49
C PHE A 312 -16.91 -8.06 -7.62
N PRO A 313 -17.51 -9.25 -7.50
CA PRO A 313 -18.53 -9.68 -8.47
C PRO A 313 -19.61 -8.60 -8.57
N SER A 314 -19.93 -8.23 -9.81
CA SER A 314 -20.85 -7.16 -10.22
C SER A 314 -21.97 -6.89 -9.21
N PRO A 315 -22.15 -5.66 -8.78
CA PRO A 315 -23.28 -5.27 -7.96
C PRO A 315 -24.53 -5.12 -8.85
N ARG A 316 -25.11 -6.24 -9.29
CA ARG A 316 -26.50 -6.21 -9.82
C ARG A 316 -27.54 -5.99 -8.72
N SER A 317 -27.13 -5.63 -7.50
CA SER A 317 -28.01 -5.46 -6.34
C SER A 317 -27.78 -4.17 -5.54
N PHE A 318 -27.01 -3.19 -6.03
CA PHE A 318 -26.66 -1.99 -5.24
C PHE A 318 -27.22 -0.67 -5.75
N PHE A 319 -28.13 -0.67 -6.76
CA PHE A 319 -28.96 0.49 -7.06
C PHE A 319 -30.41 0.03 -7.20
N PRO A 320 -31.36 0.72 -6.51
CA PRO A 320 -32.79 0.55 -6.72
C PRO A 320 -33.21 1.01 -8.10
#